data_12b5423136292d42db5c797a829f9ab8
#
_entry.id   12b5423136292d42db5c797a829f9ab8
#
_cell.length_a   1.000
_cell.length_b   1.000
_cell.length_c   1.000
_cell.angle_alpha   90.00
_cell.angle_beta   90.00
_cell.angle_gamma   90.00
#
_symmetry.space_group_name_H-M   'P 1'
#
loop_
_entity.id
_entity.type
_entity.pdbx_description
1 polymer ?
#
loop_
_entity_poly.entity_id
_entity_poly.type
_entity_poly.pdbx_seq_one_letter_code
_entity_poly.pdbx_strand_id
1 'polypeptide(L)'
;MTERFDLVIIGSGAGGGTVAHTLSETSARILIIERGGFIPQEAENWSPQAVWGEQRYRASERWLNAQGKEFHPYTHYCVGGNSKFWGSVLYRL
;
A
#
# COMPACT_ATOMS: atom_id res chain seq x y z
N MET A 1 11.74 -23.22 -15.96
CA MET A 1 12.16 -23.36 -14.56
C MET A 1 11.07 -22.79 -13.65
N THR A 2 10.71 -23.53 -12.63
CA THR A 2 9.71 -23.07 -11.65
C THR A 2 10.45 -22.51 -10.44
N GLU A 3 10.22 -21.24 -10.15
CA GLU A 3 10.69 -20.66 -8.90
C GLU A 3 9.78 -21.11 -7.75
N ARG A 4 10.39 -21.40 -6.63
CA ARG A 4 9.67 -21.75 -5.39
C ARG A 4 9.94 -20.72 -4.32
N PHE A 5 8.91 -20.37 -3.61
CA PHE A 5 8.94 -19.47 -2.47
C PHE A 5 8.38 -20.20 -1.24
N ASP A 6 8.95 -19.93 -0.09
CA ASP A 6 8.49 -20.49 1.17
C ASP A 6 7.27 -19.74 1.71
N LEU A 7 7.19 -18.44 1.37
CA LEU A 7 6.11 -17.55 1.77
C LEU A 7 5.73 -16.61 0.63
N VAL A 8 4.44 -16.46 0.41
CA VAL A 8 3.87 -15.44 -0.49
C VAL A 8 3.06 -14.46 0.34
N ILE A 9 3.40 -13.19 0.26
CA ILE A 9 2.71 -12.09 0.93
C ILE A 9 1.94 -11.30 -0.13
N ILE A 10 0.64 -11.13 0.07
CA ILE A 10 -0.20 -10.35 -0.82
C ILE A 10 -0.41 -8.97 -0.21
N GLY A 11 0.17 -7.97 -0.84
CA GLY A 11 0.17 -6.59 -0.40
C GLY A 11 1.42 -6.19 0.37
N SER A 12 1.98 -5.04 0.03
CA SER A 12 3.19 -4.47 0.62
C SER A 12 2.92 -3.32 1.60
N GLY A 13 1.70 -3.23 2.11
CA GLY A 13 1.34 -2.27 3.15
C GLY A 13 1.97 -2.58 4.51
N ALA A 14 1.50 -1.91 5.55
CA ALA A 14 2.06 -2.05 6.91
C ALA A 14 2.09 -3.50 7.39
N GLY A 15 1.04 -4.28 7.17
CA GLY A 15 0.98 -5.69 7.57
C GLY A 15 1.96 -6.56 6.83
N GLY A 16 1.88 -6.57 5.49
CA GLY A 16 2.76 -7.38 4.64
C GLY A 16 4.22 -6.97 4.79
N GLY A 17 4.50 -5.68 4.87
CA GLY A 17 5.85 -5.15 5.08
C GLY A 17 6.43 -5.58 6.42
N THR A 18 5.64 -5.59 7.49
CA THR A 18 6.06 -6.02 8.82
C THR A 18 6.41 -7.52 8.83
N VAL A 19 5.57 -8.36 8.22
CA VAL A 19 5.85 -9.80 8.09
C VAL A 19 7.14 -10.03 7.31
N ALA A 20 7.31 -9.37 6.16
CA ALA A 20 8.51 -9.49 5.35
C ALA A 20 9.76 -9.05 6.13
N HIS A 21 9.68 -7.92 6.84
CA HIS A 21 10.79 -7.42 7.65
C HIS A 21 11.16 -8.41 8.76
N THR A 22 10.17 -8.90 9.49
CA THR A 22 10.40 -9.85 10.60
C THR A 22 11.07 -11.13 10.11
N LEU A 23 10.70 -11.61 8.93
CA LEU A 23 11.24 -12.86 8.37
C LEU A 23 12.47 -12.66 7.48
N SER A 24 12.92 -11.42 7.26
CA SER A 24 14.04 -11.11 6.37
C SER A 24 15.39 -11.69 6.86
N GLU A 25 15.51 -11.92 8.15
CA GLU A 25 16.72 -12.52 8.76
C GLU A 25 16.72 -14.06 8.71
N THR A 26 15.65 -14.66 8.22
CA THR A 26 15.57 -16.11 8.02
C THR A 26 16.10 -16.49 6.64
N SER A 27 16.28 -17.78 6.42
CA SER A 27 16.62 -18.32 5.09
C SER A 27 15.43 -18.46 4.15
N ALA A 28 14.23 -18.04 4.58
CA ALA A 28 13.00 -18.15 3.80
C ALA A 28 13.06 -17.29 2.53
N ARG A 29 12.66 -17.88 1.41
CA ARG A 29 12.46 -17.16 0.15
C ARG A 29 11.06 -16.56 0.17
N ILE A 30 10.99 -15.25 0.22
CA ILE A 30 9.73 -14.50 0.36
C ILE A 30 9.41 -13.79 -0.96
N LEU A 31 8.19 -13.98 -1.44
CA LEU A 31 7.62 -13.23 -2.56
C LEU A 31 6.56 -12.27 -2.03
N ILE A 32 6.69 -11.00 -2.35
CA ILE A 32 5.65 -10.00 -2.09
C ILE A 32 4.98 -9.66 -3.41
N ILE A 33 3.68 -9.80 -3.47
CA ILE A 33 2.85 -9.41 -4.63
C ILE A 33 2.13 -8.11 -4.28
N GLU A 34 2.39 -7.06 -5.07
CA GLU A 34 1.76 -5.75 -4.91
C GLU A 34 1.08 -5.34 -6.21
N ARG A 35 -0.16 -4.85 -6.12
CA ARG A 35 -0.91 -4.40 -7.31
C ARG A 35 -0.55 -3.00 -7.77
N GLY A 36 0.01 -2.16 -6.90
CA GLY A 36 0.44 -0.81 -7.22
C GLY A 36 1.92 -0.71 -7.54
N GLY A 37 2.32 0.39 -8.16
CA GLY A 37 3.72 0.69 -8.47
C GLY A 37 4.42 1.46 -7.35
N PHE A 38 5.68 1.77 -7.57
CA PHE A 38 6.43 2.68 -6.71
C PHE A 38 5.96 4.11 -6.90
N ILE A 39 5.86 4.87 -5.82
CA ILE A 39 5.62 6.31 -5.87
C ILE A 39 6.96 6.99 -6.17
N PRO A 40 7.07 7.76 -7.27
CA PRO A 40 8.31 8.45 -7.60
C PRO A 40 8.62 9.58 -6.61
N GLN A 41 9.90 9.88 -6.44
CA GLN A 41 10.35 11.07 -5.71
C GLN A 41 10.32 12.26 -6.65
N GLU A 42 9.25 13.03 -6.59
CA GLU A 42 9.05 14.22 -7.44
C GLU A 42 8.37 15.33 -6.64
N ALA A 43 8.51 16.58 -7.11
CA ALA A 43 8.08 17.77 -6.38
C ALA A 43 6.58 17.76 -6.07
N GLU A 44 5.75 17.26 -6.97
CA GLU A 44 4.30 17.21 -6.84
C GLU A 44 3.86 16.34 -5.64
N ASN A 45 4.66 15.35 -5.27
CA ASN A 45 4.36 14.48 -4.13
C ASN A 45 4.58 15.15 -2.76
N TRP A 46 5.25 16.29 -2.75
CA TRP A 46 5.42 17.13 -1.56
C TRP A 46 4.37 18.26 -1.46
N SER A 47 3.49 18.35 -2.45
CA SER A 47 2.41 19.32 -2.46
C SER A 47 1.14 18.73 -1.83
N PRO A 48 0.65 19.27 -0.69
CA PRO A 48 -0.62 18.84 -0.11
C PRO A 48 -1.78 19.05 -1.08
N GLN A 49 -1.73 20.10 -1.90
CA GLN A 49 -2.75 20.35 -2.90
C GLN A 49 -2.79 19.26 -3.95
N ALA A 50 -1.65 18.85 -4.50
CA ALA A 50 -1.60 17.80 -5.51
C ALA A 50 -2.03 16.44 -4.96
N VAL A 51 -1.52 16.07 -3.79
CA VAL A 51 -1.75 14.74 -3.21
C VAL A 51 -3.17 14.62 -2.63
N TRP A 52 -3.60 15.58 -1.85
CA TRP A 52 -4.87 15.53 -1.12
C TRP A 52 -5.99 16.32 -1.80
N GLY A 53 -5.71 17.52 -2.26
CA GLY A 53 -6.69 18.36 -2.93
C GLY A 53 -7.12 17.81 -4.28
N GLU A 54 -6.16 17.49 -5.13
CA GLU A 54 -6.38 16.93 -6.46
C GLU A 54 -6.43 15.39 -6.47
N GLN A 55 -6.17 14.76 -5.33
CA GLN A 55 -6.25 13.31 -5.14
C GLN A 55 -5.43 12.52 -6.16
N ARG A 56 -4.19 12.95 -6.38
CA ARG A 56 -3.27 12.42 -7.39
C ARG A 56 -3.18 10.89 -7.43
N TYR A 57 -3.22 10.24 -6.28
CA TYR A 57 -3.06 8.79 -6.15
C TYR A 57 -4.34 8.06 -5.76
N ARG A 58 -5.47 8.72 -5.85
CA ARG A 58 -6.75 8.11 -5.52
C ARG A 58 -7.06 6.95 -6.47
N ALA A 59 -7.39 5.80 -5.93
CA ALA A 59 -7.88 4.69 -6.73
C ALA A 59 -9.23 5.04 -7.39
N SER A 60 -9.40 4.60 -8.64
CA SER A 60 -10.65 4.79 -9.38
C SER A 60 -11.77 3.85 -8.92
N GLU A 61 -11.44 2.84 -8.15
CA GLU A 61 -12.40 1.85 -7.67
C GLU A 61 -13.50 2.46 -6.81
N ARG A 62 -14.69 1.91 -6.99
CA ARG A 62 -15.84 2.18 -6.14
C ARG A 62 -16.24 0.90 -5.44
N TRP A 63 -16.54 1.03 -4.17
CA TRP A 63 -17.02 -0.07 -3.36
C TRP A 63 -18.50 0.12 -3.07
N LEU A 64 -19.18 -0.99 -2.75
CA LEU A 64 -20.56 -0.97 -2.33
C LEU A 64 -20.64 -1.16 -0.82
N ASN A 65 -21.43 -0.34 -0.15
CA ASN A 65 -21.76 -0.58 1.24
C ASN A 65 -22.85 -1.66 1.39
N ALA A 66 -23.22 -1.99 2.62
CA ALA A 66 -24.22 -3.01 2.90
C ALA A 66 -25.59 -2.70 2.29
N GLN A 67 -25.91 -1.44 1.98
CA GLN A 67 -27.14 -0.99 1.34
C GLN A 67 -27.01 -0.92 -0.19
N GLY A 68 -25.90 -1.36 -0.76
CA GLY A 68 -25.66 -1.31 -2.21
C GLY A 68 -25.30 0.07 -2.75
N LYS A 69 -25.01 1.04 -1.89
CA LYS A 69 -24.61 2.39 -2.30
C LYS A 69 -23.10 2.43 -2.58
N GLU A 70 -22.73 3.01 -3.70
CA GLU A 70 -21.33 3.21 -4.08
C GLU A 70 -20.64 4.26 -3.20
N PHE A 71 -19.38 4.00 -2.88
CA PHE A 71 -18.49 4.96 -2.22
C PHE A 71 -17.04 4.73 -2.61
N HIS A 72 -16.19 5.73 -2.38
CA HIS A 72 -14.74 5.62 -2.54
C HIS A 72 -14.12 5.24 -1.20
N PRO A 73 -13.34 4.15 -1.13
CA PRO A 73 -12.75 3.67 0.12
C PRO A 73 -11.50 4.44 0.55
N TYR A 74 -11.09 5.48 -0.15
CA TYR A 74 -9.83 6.21 0.07
C TYR A 74 -8.61 5.29 0.12
N THR A 75 -8.59 4.30 -0.74
CA THR A 75 -7.49 3.37 -0.86
C THR A 75 -6.52 3.82 -1.95
N HIS A 76 -5.23 3.70 -1.65
CA HIS A 76 -4.15 4.02 -2.57
C HIS A 76 -3.37 2.75 -2.87
N TYR A 77 -3.18 2.44 -4.15
CA TYR A 77 -2.47 1.25 -4.57
C TYR A 77 -1.04 1.61 -4.97
N CYS A 78 -0.12 1.35 -4.06
CA CYS A 78 1.30 1.58 -4.27
C CYS A 78 2.13 0.65 -3.37
N VAL A 79 3.39 0.51 -3.68
CA VAL A 79 4.34 -0.15 -2.78
C VAL A 79 4.39 0.61 -1.46
N GLY A 80 4.10 -0.06 -0.37
CA GLY A 80 3.95 0.52 0.96
C GLY A 80 2.50 0.80 1.38
N GLY A 81 1.56 0.78 0.42
CA GLY A 81 0.13 0.94 0.70
C GLY A 81 -0.25 2.30 1.26
N ASN A 82 -1.40 2.36 1.95
CA ASN A 82 -1.93 3.60 2.52
C ASN A 82 -1.02 4.25 3.58
N SER A 83 -0.09 3.51 4.18
CA SER A 83 0.88 4.09 5.11
C SER A 83 1.80 5.13 4.46
N LYS A 84 1.93 5.14 3.13
CA LYS A 84 2.64 6.20 2.39
C LYS A 84 1.92 7.55 2.42
N PHE A 85 0.63 7.55 2.70
CA PHE A 85 -0.23 8.74 2.74
C PHE A 85 -0.63 9.12 4.16
N TRP A 86 0.14 8.70 5.12
CA TRP A 86 -0.12 8.95 6.54
C TRP A 86 0.08 10.43 6.88
N GLY A 87 -0.87 11.01 7.58
CA GLY A 87 -0.82 12.41 7.99
C GLY A 87 0.03 12.70 9.23
N SER A 88 1.01 11.88 9.52
CA SER A 88 2.06 12.06 10.53
C SER A 88 1.72 11.73 12.00
N VAL A 89 0.60 11.11 12.30
CA VAL A 89 0.32 10.67 13.68
C VAL A 89 0.79 9.23 13.88
N LEU A 90 1.86 9.05 14.64
CA LEU A 90 2.45 7.76 14.98
C LEU A 90 2.36 7.55 16.49
N TYR A 91 1.28 6.95 16.95
CA TYR A 91 1.16 6.51 18.33
C TYR A 91 1.51 5.03 18.46
N ARG A 92 2.29 4.74 19.48
CA ARG A 92 2.46 3.38 19.95
C ARG A 92 1.40 3.11 21.02
N LEU A 93 0.52 2.19 20.72
CA LEU A 93 -0.52 1.74 21.65
C LEU A 93 0.06 0.78 22.70
#